data_0926460f80b9dac96e99d1c9db79d6fe
#
_entry.id   0926460f80b9dac96e99d1c9db79d6fe
#
_cell.length_a   1.000
_cell.length_b   1.000
_cell.length_c   1.000
_cell.angle_alpha   90.00
_cell.angle_beta   90.00
_cell.angle_gamma   90.00
#
_symmetry.space_group_name_H-M   'P 1'
#
loop_
_entity.id
_entity.type
_entity.pdbx_description
1 polymer ?
#
loop_
_entity_poly.entity_id
_entity_poly.type
_entity_poly.pdbx_seq_one_letter_code
_entity_poly.pdbx_strand_id
1 'polypeptide(L)'
;MFVIRAVCATALWVVVLSTRLFAQDVTLISPDRSVEISGTLLGFDGDYYRVDTVYGELTVDGSGVLCEGPGCPNLLDFVADLRLSGAASMGTVLMPALLESFAAKANLRAQRVSENMALVQYELRNRGDGRLVARFHFRNTTTDEGFADLLANEADIVMALREIRPPEATRAEEAGLGDLRLPGRTRVLALDALVPIVAPDNPLAAISTTDLAGVFTGKLTNWAQLGGPDAEITAYLRDARSGLGQATSDLLMAPIGASIGAGVQRRDSDSALEQAVVNDPFGIGLVAQSALRQAKPLALMGACGFQLSAARRSVKTEDYPLTTPMFLYVPARRLPKVARDFLTYLRSAPAQLVIRRAGFVDQTPEEIPINAQGQRLANAIVQAGPEVDLGELQRMLAVLGPLQRLTTTFRFGAGSARLDAQSSSNVQQLAQALEGGFYDARLLVFVGFSDGDGPARTNREIALQRAEAVRSAVLEAAETANLDRIEMQVDAFGEALPMACDDSAWGRQVNRRVEVWVR
;
A
#
# COMPACT_ATOMS: atom_id res chain seq x y z
N MET A 1 13.72 -74.78 58.47
CA MET A 1 12.37 -74.29 58.28
C MET A 1 12.46 -73.04 57.40
N PHE A 2 11.78 -73.07 56.27
CA PHE A 2 11.60 -72.10 55.20
C PHE A 2 12.80 -71.84 54.25
N VAL A 3 12.63 -72.44 53.09
CA VAL A 3 13.32 -72.24 51.83
C VAL A 3 12.71 -71.02 51.17
N ILE A 4 13.53 -70.07 50.67
CA ILE A 4 13.06 -69.06 49.69
C ILE A 4 13.92 -69.22 48.44
N ARG A 5 13.20 -69.57 47.33
CA ARG A 5 13.73 -69.68 45.95
C ARG A 5 13.97 -68.29 45.38
N ALA A 6 15.16 -68.04 44.91
CA ALA A 6 15.47 -66.90 44.05
C ALA A 6 15.11 -67.27 42.63
N VAL A 7 14.20 -66.46 41.98
CA VAL A 7 13.93 -66.51 40.58
C VAL A 7 14.68 -65.36 39.91
N CYS A 8 15.66 -65.69 39.08
CA CYS A 8 16.34 -64.74 38.18
C CYS A 8 15.40 -64.41 37.01
N ALA A 9 14.96 -63.18 36.93
CA ALA A 9 14.27 -62.65 35.76
C ALA A 9 15.29 -61.88 34.92
N THR A 10 15.74 -62.46 33.81
CA THR A 10 16.51 -61.80 32.75
C THR A 10 15.58 -60.94 31.92
N ALA A 11 15.66 -59.61 32.13
CA ALA A 11 14.95 -58.65 31.28
C ALA A 11 15.74 -58.46 29.97
N LEU A 12 15.21 -58.97 28.89
CA LEU A 12 15.69 -58.72 27.52
C LEU A 12 15.27 -57.28 27.13
N TRP A 13 16.22 -56.36 27.09
CA TRP A 13 16.03 -55.04 26.50
C TRP A 13 16.07 -55.16 24.98
N VAL A 14 14.90 -55.14 24.35
CA VAL A 14 14.78 -54.95 22.89
C VAL A 14 14.86 -53.48 22.64
N VAL A 15 16.04 -52.99 22.19
CA VAL A 15 16.20 -51.64 21.63
C VAL A 15 15.54 -51.65 20.28
N VAL A 16 14.30 -51.16 20.21
CA VAL A 16 13.64 -50.85 18.93
C VAL A 16 14.30 -49.57 18.41
N LEU A 17 15.31 -49.71 17.54
CA LEU A 17 15.74 -48.63 16.68
C LEU A 17 14.56 -48.31 15.76
N SER A 18 13.77 -47.30 16.11
CA SER A 18 12.83 -46.70 15.18
C SER A 18 13.63 -45.92 14.13
N THR A 19 14.08 -46.61 13.09
CA THR A 19 14.43 -45.98 11.83
C THR A 19 13.16 -45.30 11.37
N ARG A 20 13.16 -43.95 11.39
CA ARG A 20 12.15 -43.20 10.65
C ARG A 20 12.38 -43.52 9.17
N LEU A 21 11.67 -44.52 8.65
CA LEU A 21 11.44 -44.64 7.23
C LEU A 21 10.64 -43.40 6.85
N PHE A 22 11.31 -42.42 6.28
CA PHE A 22 10.62 -41.42 5.49
C PHE A 22 9.98 -42.19 4.35
N ALA A 23 8.67 -42.40 4.45
CA ALA A 23 7.90 -42.96 3.37
C ALA A 23 7.97 -41.93 2.24
N GLN A 24 8.75 -42.21 1.20
CA GLN A 24 8.75 -41.43 -0.03
C GLN A 24 7.37 -41.63 -0.64
N ASP A 25 6.55 -40.59 -0.63
CA ASP A 25 5.16 -40.66 -1.10
C ASP A 25 4.96 -40.16 -2.53
N VAL A 26 5.98 -39.47 -3.07
CA VAL A 26 6.02 -39.03 -4.46
C VAL A 26 7.34 -39.30 -5.15
N THR A 27 7.29 -39.55 -6.43
CA THR A 27 8.42 -39.58 -7.35
C THR A 27 8.10 -38.71 -8.54
N LEU A 28 8.93 -37.66 -8.76
CA LEU A 28 8.83 -36.77 -9.91
C LEU A 28 9.80 -37.22 -10.99
N ILE A 29 9.30 -37.55 -12.18
CA ILE A 29 10.08 -38.14 -13.27
C ILE A 29 10.01 -37.22 -14.48
N SER A 30 11.17 -36.88 -15.06
CA SER A 30 11.23 -36.15 -16.34
C SER A 30 10.62 -37.01 -17.48
N PRO A 31 10.03 -36.40 -18.53
CA PRO A 31 9.40 -37.13 -19.65
C PRO A 31 10.34 -38.11 -20.36
N ASP A 32 11.62 -37.80 -20.38
CA ASP A 32 12.67 -38.66 -20.94
C ASP A 32 13.24 -39.67 -19.92
N ARG A 33 12.73 -39.66 -18.68
CA ARG A 33 13.18 -40.50 -17.55
C ARG A 33 14.65 -40.30 -17.18
N SER A 34 15.27 -39.22 -17.59
CA SER A 34 16.69 -38.95 -17.26
C SER A 34 16.86 -38.41 -15.83
N VAL A 35 15.82 -37.82 -15.26
CA VAL A 35 15.80 -37.25 -13.89
C VAL A 35 14.66 -37.87 -13.13
N GLU A 36 14.98 -38.36 -11.93
CA GLU A 36 14.02 -38.88 -10.94
C GLU A 36 14.30 -38.24 -9.57
N ILE A 37 13.26 -37.65 -8.95
CA ILE A 37 13.31 -37.00 -7.65
C ILE A 37 12.27 -37.65 -6.77
N SER A 38 12.70 -38.41 -5.78
CA SER A 38 11.80 -39.06 -4.82
C SER A 38 11.86 -38.39 -3.45
N GLY A 39 10.72 -38.29 -2.78
CA GLY A 39 10.60 -37.68 -1.46
C GLY A 39 9.19 -37.59 -0.92
N THR A 40 9.02 -36.81 0.13
CA THR A 40 7.71 -36.52 0.71
C THR A 40 7.16 -35.23 0.14
N LEU A 41 5.93 -35.23 -0.39
CA LEU A 41 5.31 -34.02 -0.92
C LEU A 41 4.98 -33.05 0.23
N LEU A 42 5.61 -31.89 0.23
CA LEU A 42 5.31 -30.78 1.16
C LEU A 42 4.15 -29.90 0.66
N GLY A 43 3.92 -29.89 -0.65
CA GLY A 43 2.83 -29.14 -1.26
C GLY A 43 2.95 -29.02 -2.79
N PHE A 44 1.83 -28.63 -3.40
CA PHE A 44 1.73 -28.27 -4.81
C PHE A 44 0.99 -26.95 -4.93
N ASP A 45 1.50 -26.01 -5.72
CA ASP A 45 0.95 -24.64 -5.82
C ASP A 45 0.18 -24.37 -7.14
N GLY A 46 -0.06 -25.42 -7.91
CA GLY A 46 -0.68 -25.35 -9.24
C GLY A 46 0.32 -25.35 -10.40
N ASP A 47 1.61 -25.07 -10.14
CA ASP A 47 2.70 -25.10 -11.11
C ASP A 47 3.88 -25.94 -10.63
N TYR A 48 4.21 -25.86 -9.34
CA TYR A 48 5.43 -26.44 -8.78
C TYR A 48 5.12 -27.40 -7.64
N TYR A 49 5.87 -28.49 -7.60
CA TYR A 49 5.93 -29.42 -6.47
C TYR A 49 7.00 -28.95 -5.49
N ARG A 50 6.67 -28.93 -4.19
CA ARG A 50 7.65 -28.84 -3.11
C ARG A 50 7.80 -30.22 -2.50
N VAL A 51 9.01 -30.76 -2.54
CA VAL A 51 9.31 -32.13 -2.10
C VAL A 51 10.48 -32.11 -1.12
N ASP A 52 10.30 -32.71 0.03
CA ASP A 52 11.40 -32.96 0.96
C ASP A 52 12.11 -34.25 0.56
N THR A 53 13.35 -34.11 0.16
CA THR A 53 14.18 -35.21 -0.34
C THR A 53 15.32 -35.49 0.64
N VAL A 54 16.06 -36.57 0.40
CA VAL A 54 17.29 -36.87 1.17
C VAL A 54 18.37 -35.79 1.03
N TYR A 55 18.25 -34.90 0.06
CA TYR A 55 19.15 -33.76 -0.19
C TYR A 55 18.57 -32.42 0.34
N GLY A 56 17.42 -32.45 1.00
CA GLY A 56 16.68 -31.28 1.48
C GLY A 56 15.47 -30.95 0.61
N GLU A 57 14.85 -29.81 0.89
CA GLU A 57 13.64 -29.35 0.19
C GLU A 57 13.96 -28.86 -1.22
N LEU A 58 13.28 -29.42 -2.22
CA LEU A 58 13.37 -29.04 -3.63
C LEU A 58 12.03 -28.48 -4.12
N THR A 59 12.13 -27.45 -5.00
CA THR A 59 10.98 -26.94 -5.75
C THR A 59 11.16 -27.32 -7.22
N VAL A 60 10.25 -28.13 -7.75
CA VAL A 60 10.32 -28.72 -9.09
C VAL A 60 9.16 -28.22 -9.95
N ASP A 61 9.45 -27.76 -11.17
CA ASP A 61 8.45 -27.33 -12.14
C ASP A 61 7.58 -28.52 -12.58
N GLY A 62 6.27 -28.43 -12.30
CA GLY A 62 5.32 -29.48 -12.62
C GLY A 62 5.10 -29.69 -14.12
N SER A 63 5.40 -28.70 -14.97
CA SER A 63 5.31 -28.84 -16.43
C SER A 63 6.40 -29.74 -17.02
N GLY A 64 7.51 -29.87 -16.31
CA GLY A 64 8.69 -30.66 -16.72
C GLY A 64 8.73 -32.06 -16.12
N VAL A 65 7.74 -32.50 -15.35
CA VAL A 65 7.77 -33.80 -14.66
C VAL A 65 6.42 -34.50 -14.63
N LEU A 66 6.42 -35.81 -14.55
CA LEU A 66 5.31 -36.65 -14.20
C LEU A 66 5.42 -37.04 -12.73
N CYS A 67 4.32 -36.94 -11.98
CA CYS A 67 4.27 -37.35 -10.59
C CYS A 67 3.71 -38.76 -10.47
N GLU A 68 4.46 -39.66 -9.85
CA GLU A 68 4.06 -41.02 -9.52
C GLU A 68 4.12 -41.25 -8.01
N GLY A 69 3.16 -41.96 -7.46
CA GLY A 69 3.08 -42.29 -6.05
C GLY A 69 1.78 -41.85 -5.37
N PRO A 70 1.51 -42.37 -4.16
CA PRO A 70 0.27 -42.12 -3.45
C PRO A 70 0.11 -40.66 -2.96
N GLY A 71 1.21 -39.92 -2.80
CA GLY A 71 1.21 -38.53 -2.40
C GLY A 71 1.02 -37.55 -3.58
N CYS A 72 0.94 -38.05 -4.83
CA CYS A 72 0.79 -37.16 -5.99
C CYS A 72 -0.60 -36.49 -5.97
N PRO A 73 -0.64 -35.13 -6.09
CA PRO A 73 -1.89 -34.42 -6.15
C PRO A 73 -2.63 -34.74 -7.45
N ASN A 74 -3.96 -34.86 -7.35
CA ASN A 74 -4.76 -34.87 -8.58
C ASN A 74 -4.78 -33.46 -9.16
N LEU A 75 -4.02 -33.22 -10.24
CA LEU A 75 -3.90 -31.92 -10.88
C LEU A 75 -5.23 -31.38 -11.41
N LEU A 76 -6.20 -32.27 -11.69
CA LEU A 76 -7.53 -31.89 -12.15
C LEU A 76 -8.42 -31.41 -11.00
N ASP A 77 -8.15 -31.85 -9.76
CA ASP A 77 -8.93 -31.52 -8.56
C ASP A 77 -8.24 -30.48 -7.68
N PHE A 78 -7.06 -29.98 -8.07
CA PHE A 78 -6.38 -28.95 -7.31
C PHE A 78 -7.22 -27.68 -7.27
N VAL A 79 -7.57 -27.23 -6.06
CA VAL A 79 -8.25 -25.98 -5.79
C VAL A 79 -7.32 -25.10 -4.94
N ALA A 80 -6.92 -23.97 -5.49
CA ALA A 80 -6.15 -23.01 -4.72
C ALA A 80 -7.01 -22.39 -3.62
N ASP A 81 -6.47 -22.28 -2.40
CA ASP A 81 -7.09 -21.58 -1.29
C ASP A 81 -6.24 -20.39 -0.90
N LEU A 82 -6.85 -19.21 -0.80
CA LEU A 82 -6.14 -17.96 -0.52
C LEU A 82 -6.89 -17.13 0.51
N ARG A 83 -6.21 -16.80 1.60
CA ARG A 83 -6.76 -16.04 2.73
C ARG A 83 -6.15 -14.64 2.76
N LEU A 84 -7.01 -13.63 2.64
CA LEU A 84 -6.63 -12.22 2.76
C LEU A 84 -7.27 -11.66 4.03
N SER A 85 -6.49 -11.03 4.87
CA SER A 85 -6.98 -10.42 6.11
C SER A 85 -6.55 -8.96 6.21
N GLY A 86 -7.38 -8.13 6.85
CA GLY A 86 -7.06 -6.74 7.14
C GLY A 86 -8.17 -5.75 6.82
N ALA A 87 -7.78 -4.56 6.38
CA ALA A 87 -8.62 -3.39 6.24
C ALA A 87 -9.93 -3.63 5.48
N ALA A 88 -11.05 -3.48 6.17
CA ALA A 88 -12.39 -3.74 5.64
C ALA A 88 -12.75 -2.92 4.40
N SER A 89 -12.27 -1.67 4.27
CA SER A 89 -12.48 -0.84 3.08
C SER A 89 -11.89 -1.45 1.81
N MET A 90 -10.77 -2.17 1.94
CA MET A 90 -10.18 -2.92 0.82
C MET A 90 -10.98 -4.19 0.52
N GLY A 91 -11.27 -5.01 1.53
CA GLY A 91 -11.86 -6.33 1.35
C GLY A 91 -13.36 -6.32 1.06
N THR A 92 -14.08 -5.22 1.31
CA THR A 92 -15.52 -5.13 1.00
C THR A 92 -15.83 -4.60 -0.39
N VAL A 93 -14.97 -3.75 -0.96
CA VAL A 93 -15.24 -3.06 -2.23
C VAL A 93 -14.12 -3.30 -3.24
N LEU A 94 -12.89 -2.92 -2.91
CA LEU A 94 -11.78 -2.85 -3.87
C LEU A 94 -11.35 -4.24 -4.34
N MET A 95 -11.03 -5.13 -3.41
CA MET A 95 -10.53 -6.47 -3.73
C MET A 95 -11.58 -7.35 -4.44
N PRO A 96 -12.86 -7.36 -4.03
CA PRO A 96 -13.92 -8.02 -4.78
C PRO A 96 -14.03 -7.55 -6.23
N ALA A 97 -14.08 -6.23 -6.48
CA ALA A 97 -14.18 -5.69 -7.83
C ALA A 97 -12.97 -6.09 -8.71
N LEU A 98 -11.77 -6.08 -8.14
CA LEU A 98 -10.55 -6.52 -8.83
C LEU A 98 -10.54 -8.03 -9.09
N LEU A 99 -11.01 -8.85 -8.14
CA LEU A 99 -11.10 -10.29 -8.29
C LEU A 99 -12.11 -10.70 -9.37
N GLU A 100 -13.27 -10.07 -9.41
CA GLU A 100 -14.29 -10.28 -10.45
C GLU A 100 -13.77 -9.93 -11.84
N SER A 101 -13.05 -8.80 -11.95
CA SER A 101 -12.45 -8.37 -13.21
C SER A 101 -11.29 -9.30 -13.65
N PHE A 102 -10.45 -9.74 -12.71
CA PHE A 102 -9.43 -10.75 -12.96
C PHE A 102 -10.05 -12.05 -13.47
N ALA A 103 -11.06 -12.55 -12.79
CA ALA A 103 -11.74 -13.79 -13.17
C ALA A 103 -12.29 -13.69 -14.60
N ALA A 104 -12.93 -12.57 -14.95
CA ALA A 104 -13.44 -12.35 -16.30
C ALA A 104 -12.32 -12.40 -17.36
N LYS A 105 -11.16 -11.80 -17.07
CA LYS A 105 -9.98 -11.81 -17.97
C LYS A 105 -9.34 -13.20 -18.07
N ALA A 106 -9.32 -13.97 -16.99
CA ALA A 106 -8.76 -15.32 -16.92
C ALA A 106 -9.73 -16.42 -17.44
N ASN A 107 -10.84 -16.05 -18.07
CA ASN A 107 -11.90 -16.97 -18.50
C ASN A 107 -12.52 -17.79 -17.33
N LEU A 108 -12.54 -17.17 -16.16
CA LEU A 108 -13.16 -17.72 -14.95
C LEU A 108 -14.47 -16.98 -14.64
N ARG A 109 -15.29 -17.58 -13.81
CA ARG A 109 -16.48 -16.97 -13.22
C ARG A 109 -16.23 -16.81 -11.73
N ALA A 110 -16.26 -15.58 -11.21
CA ALA A 110 -16.26 -15.29 -9.78
C ALA A 110 -17.68 -15.37 -9.25
N GLN A 111 -17.86 -16.06 -8.13
CA GLN A 111 -19.13 -16.18 -7.43
C GLN A 111 -18.90 -15.92 -5.95
N ARG A 112 -19.58 -14.91 -5.40
CA ARG A 112 -19.64 -14.68 -3.96
C ARG A 112 -20.52 -15.72 -3.32
N VAL A 113 -20.01 -16.45 -2.31
CA VAL A 113 -20.71 -17.56 -1.63
C VAL A 113 -21.00 -17.28 -0.16
N SER A 114 -20.51 -16.16 0.39
CA SER A 114 -20.78 -15.76 1.78
C SER A 114 -21.59 -14.47 1.82
N GLU A 115 -22.58 -14.39 2.69
CA GLU A 115 -23.38 -13.19 2.98
C GLU A 115 -22.81 -12.37 4.14
N ASN A 116 -21.89 -12.92 4.94
CA ASN A 116 -21.27 -12.23 6.05
C ASN A 116 -20.25 -11.22 5.53
N MET A 117 -20.42 -9.93 5.87
CA MET A 117 -19.52 -8.85 5.45
C MET A 117 -18.15 -8.92 6.13
N ALA A 118 -18.03 -9.53 7.30
CA ALA A 118 -16.75 -9.70 7.99
C ALA A 118 -15.93 -10.86 7.40
N LEU A 119 -16.61 -11.88 6.86
CA LEU A 119 -15.98 -13.06 6.24
C LEU A 119 -16.60 -13.27 4.86
N VAL A 120 -16.00 -12.67 3.84
CA VAL A 120 -16.47 -12.79 2.47
C VAL A 120 -15.69 -13.87 1.75
N GLN A 121 -16.36 -14.78 1.10
CA GLN A 121 -15.75 -15.84 0.30
C GLN A 121 -16.17 -15.72 -1.16
N TYR A 122 -15.20 -15.87 -2.06
CA TYR A 122 -15.40 -16.00 -3.50
C TYR A 122 -14.90 -17.35 -3.99
N GLU A 123 -15.67 -17.97 -4.86
CA GLU A 123 -15.26 -19.12 -5.67
C GLU A 123 -14.96 -18.68 -7.10
N LEU A 124 -13.81 -19.09 -7.61
CA LEU A 124 -13.45 -18.93 -9.02
C LEU A 124 -13.64 -20.26 -9.73
N ARG A 125 -14.55 -20.28 -10.72
CA ARG A 125 -14.90 -21.47 -11.50
C ARG A 125 -14.55 -21.27 -12.96
N ASN A 126 -14.04 -22.31 -13.60
CA ASN A 126 -13.80 -22.32 -15.04
C ASN A 126 -15.15 -22.14 -15.79
N ARG A 127 -15.17 -21.28 -16.80
CA ARG A 127 -16.40 -20.99 -17.56
C ARG A 127 -16.82 -22.14 -18.48
N GLY A 128 -15.89 -23.00 -18.91
CA GLY A 128 -16.17 -24.10 -19.84
C GLY A 128 -16.83 -25.28 -19.17
N ASP A 129 -16.24 -25.77 -18.07
CA ASP A 129 -16.64 -27.01 -17.39
C ASP A 129 -17.25 -26.80 -15.99
N GLY A 130 -17.27 -25.56 -15.49
CA GLY A 130 -17.78 -25.22 -14.16
C GLY A 130 -16.88 -25.66 -13.00
N ARG A 131 -15.71 -26.25 -13.27
CA ARG A 131 -14.78 -26.76 -12.26
C ARG A 131 -14.30 -25.62 -11.36
N LEU A 132 -14.24 -25.88 -10.06
CA LEU A 132 -13.69 -24.96 -9.07
C LEU A 132 -12.17 -24.91 -9.21
N VAL A 133 -11.62 -23.70 -9.38
CA VAL A 133 -10.19 -23.44 -9.58
C VAL A 133 -9.56 -22.85 -8.31
N ALA A 134 -10.28 -21.95 -7.64
CA ALA A 134 -9.78 -21.30 -6.44
C ALA A 134 -10.91 -20.83 -5.51
N ARG A 135 -10.55 -20.68 -4.23
CA ARG A 135 -11.32 -19.96 -3.22
C ARG A 135 -10.50 -18.80 -2.71
N PHE A 136 -11.15 -17.65 -2.56
CA PHE A 136 -10.57 -16.44 -1.96
C PHE A 136 -11.40 -16.09 -0.73
N HIS A 137 -10.76 -16.04 0.43
CA HIS A 137 -11.37 -15.70 1.71
C HIS A 137 -10.89 -14.31 2.12
N PHE A 138 -11.83 -13.38 2.29
CA PHE A 138 -11.55 -12.03 2.79
C PHE A 138 -12.03 -11.92 4.22
N ARG A 139 -11.11 -11.83 5.17
CA ARG A 139 -11.42 -11.48 6.56
C ARG A 139 -11.30 -9.97 6.70
N ASN A 140 -12.44 -9.30 6.71
CA ASN A 140 -12.56 -7.84 6.76
C ASN A 140 -12.49 -7.37 8.22
N THR A 141 -11.34 -6.91 8.61
CA THR A 141 -11.04 -6.51 9.98
C THR A 141 -10.27 -5.19 10.02
N THR A 142 -9.16 -5.12 10.73
CA THR A 142 -8.27 -3.97 10.85
C THR A 142 -6.89 -4.29 10.27
N THR A 143 -6.07 -3.28 10.03
CA THR A 143 -4.69 -3.48 9.60
C THR A 143 -3.88 -4.26 10.65
N ASP A 144 -4.06 -3.95 11.94
CA ASP A 144 -3.35 -4.62 13.04
C ASP A 144 -3.70 -6.10 13.12
N GLU A 145 -5.01 -6.44 13.00
CA GLU A 145 -5.46 -7.83 12.98
C GLU A 145 -4.97 -8.56 11.73
N GLY A 146 -4.91 -7.89 10.56
CA GLY A 146 -4.36 -8.47 9.35
C GLY A 146 -2.91 -8.92 9.51
N PHE A 147 -2.05 -8.10 10.14
CA PHE A 147 -0.68 -8.51 10.46
C PHE A 147 -0.62 -9.61 11.52
N ALA A 148 -1.51 -9.57 12.52
CA ALA A 148 -1.59 -10.66 13.51
C ALA A 148 -1.98 -12.00 12.86
N ASP A 149 -2.95 -12.01 11.96
CA ASP A 149 -3.38 -13.19 11.20
C ASP A 149 -2.25 -13.73 10.30
N LEU A 150 -1.48 -12.84 9.67
CA LEU A 150 -0.32 -13.27 8.88
C LEU A 150 0.72 -13.98 9.75
N LEU A 151 1.04 -13.41 10.92
CA LEU A 151 1.97 -14.00 11.88
C LEU A 151 1.48 -15.33 12.45
N ALA A 152 0.15 -15.47 12.66
CA ALA A 152 -0.49 -16.71 13.09
C ALA A 152 -0.65 -17.76 11.98
N ASN A 153 -0.21 -17.46 10.74
CA ASN A 153 -0.44 -18.27 9.54
C ASN A 153 -1.94 -18.49 9.23
N GLU A 154 -2.80 -17.55 9.63
CA GLU A 154 -4.23 -17.52 9.32
C GLU A 154 -4.55 -16.68 8.08
N ALA A 155 -3.59 -15.89 7.59
CA ALA A 155 -3.66 -15.15 6.34
C ALA A 155 -2.45 -15.42 5.44
N ASP A 156 -2.66 -15.29 4.14
CA ASP A 156 -1.64 -15.41 3.09
C ASP A 156 -1.20 -14.05 2.57
N ILE A 157 -2.08 -13.03 2.67
CA ILE A 157 -1.84 -11.65 2.24
C ILE A 157 -2.52 -10.72 3.25
N VAL A 158 -1.84 -9.63 3.62
CA VAL A 158 -2.43 -8.56 4.45
C VAL A 158 -2.93 -7.43 3.59
N MET A 159 -4.12 -6.94 3.88
CA MET A 159 -4.70 -5.70 3.36
C MET A 159 -4.52 -4.59 4.40
N ALA A 160 -3.68 -3.58 4.14
CA ALA A 160 -3.31 -2.57 5.11
C ALA A 160 -3.54 -1.14 4.61
N LEU A 161 -3.88 -0.21 5.51
CA LEU A 161 -4.02 1.22 5.23
C LEU A 161 -2.88 2.05 5.83
N ARG A 162 -1.84 1.40 6.27
CA ARG A 162 -0.58 1.99 6.76
C ARG A 162 0.59 1.09 6.45
N GLU A 163 1.77 1.65 6.53
CA GLU A 163 2.98 0.84 6.48
C GLU A 163 3.09 -0.11 7.68
N ILE A 164 3.78 -1.24 7.45
CA ILE A 164 4.14 -2.17 8.52
C ILE A 164 5.00 -1.45 9.56
N ARG A 165 4.67 -1.60 10.83
CA ARG A 165 5.44 -1.00 11.93
C ARG A 165 6.73 -1.79 12.19
N PRO A 166 7.81 -1.13 12.67
CA PRO A 166 9.07 -1.82 12.93
C PRO A 166 8.93 -3.09 13.79
N PRO A 167 8.14 -3.12 14.90
CA PRO A 167 7.96 -4.35 15.68
C PRO A 167 7.23 -5.47 14.94
N GLU A 168 6.31 -5.12 14.02
CA GLU A 168 5.61 -6.10 13.18
C GLU A 168 6.55 -6.70 12.13
N ALA A 169 7.38 -5.87 11.50
CA ALA A 169 8.39 -6.30 10.54
C ALA A 169 9.41 -7.27 11.18
N THR A 170 9.92 -6.94 12.36
CA THR A 170 10.83 -7.82 13.11
C THR A 170 10.18 -9.17 13.41
N ARG A 171 8.93 -9.20 13.90
CA ARG A 171 8.20 -10.45 14.15
C ARG A 171 7.96 -11.26 12.88
N ALA A 172 7.72 -10.60 11.75
CA ALA A 172 7.56 -11.28 10.46
C ALA A 172 8.86 -11.96 10.01
N GLU A 173 9.99 -11.28 10.17
CA GLU A 173 11.32 -11.86 9.90
C GLU A 173 11.61 -13.05 10.81
N GLU A 174 11.37 -12.93 12.13
CA GLU A 174 11.52 -14.00 13.12
C GLU A 174 10.61 -15.21 12.84
N ALA A 175 9.42 -14.97 12.30
CA ALA A 175 8.48 -16.02 11.88
C ALA A 175 8.82 -16.65 10.52
N GLY A 176 9.94 -16.27 9.87
CA GLY A 176 10.35 -16.80 8.57
C GLY A 176 9.52 -16.27 7.38
N LEU A 177 8.75 -15.20 7.56
CA LEU A 177 7.95 -14.57 6.50
C LEU A 177 8.77 -13.63 5.60
N GLY A 178 10.05 -13.40 5.96
CA GLY A 178 10.96 -12.49 5.29
C GLY A 178 10.73 -11.03 5.66
N ASP A 179 11.61 -10.14 5.18
CA ASP A 179 11.44 -8.69 5.37
C ASP A 179 10.31 -8.18 4.47
N LEU A 180 9.17 -7.90 5.08
CA LEU A 180 7.98 -7.40 4.38
C LEU A 180 8.12 -5.96 3.86
N ARG A 181 9.21 -5.25 4.20
CA ARG A 181 9.51 -3.90 3.70
C ARG A 181 10.22 -3.91 2.34
N LEU A 182 10.72 -5.07 1.91
CA LEU A 182 11.43 -5.20 0.65
C LEU A 182 10.53 -4.97 -0.57
N PRO A 183 11.08 -4.43 -1.67
CA PRO A 183 10.39 -4.35 -2.96
C PRO A 183 9.79 -5.71 -3.36
N GLY A 184 8.57 -5.70 -3.85
CA GLY A 184 7.84 -6.93 -4.21
C GLY A 184 7.12 -7.64 -3.07
N ARG A 185 7.48 -7.38 -1.80
CA ARG A 185 6.75 -7.85 -0.61
C ARG A 185 5.67 -6.86 -0.18
N THR A 186 5.94 -5.57 -0.32
CA THR A 186 4.98 -4.49 -0.15
C THR A 186 4.54 -4.01 -1.53
N ARG A 187 3.24 -3.86 -1.72
CA ARG A 187 2.65 -3.32 -2.96
C ARG A 187 1.59 -2.30 -2.62
N VAL A 188 1.70 -1.10 -3.16
CA VAL A 188 0.59 -0.14 -3.10
C VAL A 188 -0.38 -0.44 -4.23
N LEU A 189 -1.61 -0.74 -3.86
CA LEU A 189 -2.68 -1.12 -4.79
C LEU A 189 -3.41 0.09 -5.32
N ALA A 190 -3.76 1.01 -4.43
CA ALA A 190 -4.54 2.21 -4.69
C ALA A 190 -4.21 3.27 -3.65
N LEU A 191 -4.69 4.49 -3.87
CA LEU A 191 -4.70 5.55 -2.86
C LEU A 191 -6.13 5.96 -2.54
N ASP A 192 -6.30 6.45 -1.32
CA ASP A 192 -7.49 7.16 -0.84
C ASP A 192 -7.02 8.37 -0.02
N ALA A 193 -7.92 9.10 0.61
CA ALA A 193 -7.56 10.21 1.47
C ALA A 193 -8.54 10.36 2.62
N LEU A 194 -8.06 10.86 3.77
CA LEU A 194 -8.90 11.35 4.85
C LEU A 194 -9.35 12.76 4.52
N VAL A 195 -10.65 12.96 4.37
CA VAL A 195 -11.25 14.24 4.00
C VAL A 195 -12.01 14.82 5.19
N PRO A 196 -11.66 16.02 5.67
CA PRO A 196 -12.48 16.70 6.65
C PRO A 196 -13.80 17.14 5.99
N ILE A 197 -14.90 16.85 6.65
CA ILE A 197 -16.26 17.12 6.17
C ILE A 197 -17.09 17.86 7.19
N VAL A 198 -18.01 18.69 6.71
CA VAL A 198 -19.02 19.41 7.49
C VAL A 198 -20.39 19.27 6.83
N ALA A 199 -21.44 19.74 7.51
CA ALA A 199 -22.77 19.83 6.92
C ALA A 199 -22.75 20.69 5.63
N PRO A 200 -23.61 20.41 4.64
CA PRO A 200 -23.62 21.13 3.35
C PRO A 200 -23.75 22.65 3.50
N ASP A 201 -24.53 23.12 4.46
CA ASP A 201 -24.81 24.55 4.70
C ASP A 201 -23.77 25.23 5.62
N ASN A 202 -22.76 24.49 6.12
CA ASN A 202 -21.72 25.09 6.94
C ASN A 202 -20.89 26.09 6.11
N PRO A 203 -20.65 27.33 6.57
CA PRO A 203 -19.98 28.36 5.78
C PRO A 203 -18.48 28.09 5.56
N LEU A 204 -17.83 27.25 6.39
CA LEU A 204 -16.40 27.00 6.31
C LEU A 204 -16.03 26.33 4.98
N ALA A 205 -14.99 26.82 4.30
CA ALA A 205 -14.48 26.27 3.05
C ALA A 205 -13.17 25.51 3.21
N ALA A 206 -12.39 25.84 4.22
CA ALA A 206 -11.08 25.25 4.49
C ALA A 206 -10.79 25.26 6.00
N ILE A 207 -9.91 24.36 6.43
CA ILE A 207 -9.43 24.26 7.81
C ILE A 207 -7.93 23.98 7.80
N SER A 208 -7.17 24.54 8.76
CA SER A 208 -5.77 24.17 8.88
C SER A 208 -5.62 22.76 9.46
N THR A 209 -4.53 22.07 9.11
CA THR A 209 -4.23 20.76 9.71
C THR A 209 -4.04 20.85 11.21
N THR A 210 -3.51 21.99 11.70
CA THR A 210 -3.34 22.28 13.13
C THR A 210 -4.70 22.46 13.83
N ASP A 211 -5.61 23.24 13.24
CA ASP A 211 -6.95 23.43 13.80
C ASP A 211 -7.77 22.15 13.74
N LEU A 212 -7.69 21.42 12.64
CA LEU A 212 -8.32 20.11 12.49
C LEU A 212 -7.86 19.15 13.61
N ALA A 213 -6.56 19.09 13.86
CA ALA A 213 -6.02 18.33 14.98
C ALA A 213 -6.47 18.90 16.33
N GLY A 214 -6.58 20.23 16.47
CA GLY A 214 -7.11 20.92 17.63
C GLY A 214 -8.55 20.50 17.96
N VAL A 215 -9.39 20.38 16.95
CA VAL A 215 -10.77 19.89 17.10
C VAL A 215 -10.78 18.43 17.60
N PHE A 216 -10.04 17.55 16.95
CA PHE A 216 -10.06 16.12 17.32
C PHE A 216 -9.30 15.80 18.60
N THR A 217 -8.44 16.69 19.09
CA THR A 217 -7.86 16.58 20.45
C THR A 217 -8.79 17.15 21.54
N GLY A 218 -9.82 17.90 21.16
CA GLY A 218 -10.70 18.62 22.09
C GLY A 218 -10.13 19.93 22.60
N LYS A 219 -9.07 20.48 21.99
CA LYS A 219 -8.52 21.80 22.28
C LYS A 219 -9.38 22.93 21.70
N LEU A 220 -9.95 22.69 20.53
CA LEU A 220 -10.90 23.58 19.87
C LEU A 220 -12.28 22.94 19.97
N THR A 221 -13.19 23.59 20.71
CA THR A 221 -14.53 23.08 21.04
C THR A 221 -15.66 23.97 20.57
N ASN A 222 -15.34 25.14 20.02
CA ASN A 222 -16.33 26.12 19.58
C ASN A 222 -15.99 26.68 18.21
N TRP A 223 -16.96 26.74 17.31
CA TRP A 223 -16.79 27.25 15.95
C TRP A 223 -16.30 28.69 15.89
N ALA A 224 -16.62 29.51 16.91
CA ALA A 224 -16.11 30.89 16.99
C ALA A 224 -14.57 30.96 17.03
N GLN A 225 -13.90 29.93 17.54
CA GLN A 225 -12.44 29.83 17.53
C GLN A 225 -11.86 29.59 16.09
N LEU A 226 -12.72 29.16 15.17
CA LEU A 226 -12.41 28.93 13.75
C LEU A 226 -13.01 30.02 12.83
N GLY A 227 -13.50 31.15 13.43
CA GLY A 227 -14.14 32.23 12.68
C GLY A 227 -15.61 31.96 12.28
N GLY A 228 -16.21 30.92 12.84
CA GLY A 228 -17.62 30.55 12.65
C GLY A 228 -18.54 31.16 13.72
N PRO A 229 -19.80 30.67 13.83
CA PRO A 229 -20.76 31.10 14.84
C PRO A 229 -20.32 30.65 16.25
N ASP A 230 -20.87 31.30 17.27
CA ASP A 230 -20.72 30.87 18.67
C ASP A 230 -21.57 29.61 18.93
N ALA A 231 -21.01 28.46 18.63
CA ALA A 231 -21.64 27.14 18.76
C ALA A 231 -20.59 26.07 19.06
N GLU A 232 -20.97 25.08 19.86
CA GLU A 232 -20.11 23.96 20.21
C GLU A 232 -19.84 23.05 18.95
N ILE A 233 -18.61 22.60 18.82
CA ILE A 233 -18.21 21.68 17.75
C ILE A 233 -18.51 20.24 18.15
N THR A 234 -19.29 19.51 17.36
CA THR A 234 -19.44 18.06 17.50
C THR A 234 -18.48 17.35 16.57
N ALA A 235 -17.47 16.67 17.11
CA ALA A 235 -16.47 15.95 16.34
C ALA A 235 -16.84 14.48 16.14
N TYR A 236 -16.84 14.01 14.88
CA TYR A 236 -17.21 12.64 14.49
C TYR A 236 -16.03 11.91 13.84
N LEU A 237 -15.72 10.70 14.31
CA LEU A 237 -14.73 9.81 13.71
C LEU A 237 -15.25 8.36 13.62
N ARG A 238 -14.58 7.56 12.82
CA ARG A 238 -14.76 6.11 12.81
C ARG A 238 -14.25 5.48 14.11
N ASP A 239 -14.69 4.25 14.39
CA ASP A 239 -14.14 3.45 15.48
C ASP A 239 -12.61 3.48 15.44
N ALA A 240 -11.96 3.59 16.60
CA ALA A 240 -10.51 3.75 16.70
C ALA A 240 -9.73 2.57 16.10
N ARG A 241 -10.31 1.36 16.13
CA ARG A 241 -9.70 0.16 15.58
C ARG A 241 -9.93 0.02 14.08
N SER A 242 -10.87 0.76 13.50
CA SER A 242 -11.08 0.75 12.04
C SER A 242 -9.86 1.28 11.31
N GLY A 243 -9.66 0.87 10.05
CA GLY A 243 -8.56 1.36 9.22
C GLY A 243 -8.54 2.89 9.11
N LEU A 244 -9.71 3.54 8.97
CA LEU A 244 -9.83 5.01 8.96
C LEU A 244 -9.50 5.63 10.32
N GLY A 245 -9.90 4.99 11.43
CA GLY A 245 -9.55 5.43 12.78
C GLY A 245 -8.06 5.37 13.05
N GLN A 246 -7.40 4.29 12.61
CA GLN A 246 -5.95 4.13 12.69
C GLN A 246 -5.23 5.15 11.80
N ALA A 247 -5.66 5.32 10.55
CA ALA A 247 -5.09 6.31 9.64
C ALA A 247 -5.24 7.75 10.20
N THR A 248 -6.35 8.08 10.85
CA THR A 248 -6.52 9.37 11.54
C THR A 248 -5.49 9.56 12.64
N SER A 249 -5.24 8.53 13.44
CA SER A 249 -4.22 8.58 14.50
C SER A 249 -2.81 8.72 13.94
N ASP A 250 -2.48 7.95 12.90
CA ASP A 250 -1.15 7.91 12.33
C ASP A 250 -0.82 9.17 11.50
N LEU A 251 -1.78 9.67 10.69
CA LEU A 251 -1.55 10.79 9.77
C LEU A 251 -1.84 12.17 10.39
N LEU A 252 -2.85 12.27 11.26
CA LEU A 252 -3.24 13.56 11.82
C LEU A 252 -2.70 13.79 13.23
N MET A 253 -2.60 12.76 14.07
CA MET A 253 -2.21 12.93 15.48
C MET A 253 -0.73 12.67 15.74
N ALA A 254 -0.17 11.60 15.17
CA ALA A 254 1.22 11.20 15.42
C ALA A 254 2.26 12.28 15.04
N PRO A 255 2.11 13.06 13.95
CA PRO A 255 3.08 14.10 13.59
C PRO A 255 3.23 15.21 14.65
N ILE A 256 2.25 15.38 15.53
CA ILE A 256 2.26 16.36 16.62
C ILE A 256 2.33 15.71 18.01
N GLY A 257 2.53 14.40 18.09
CA GLY A 257 2.58 13.67 19.36
C GLY A 257 1.31 13.75 20.18
N ALA A 258 0.13 13.90 19.54
CA ALA A 258 -1.17 14.05 20.20
C ALA A 258 -2.00 12.76 20.12
N SER A 259 -3.10 12.74 20.88
CA SER A 259 -4.10 11.66 20.89
C SER A 259 -5.49 12.22 20.66
N ILE A 260 -6.38 11.41 20.10
CA ILE A 260 -7.79 11.74 19.91
C ILE A 260 -8.46 11.96 21.29
N GLY A 261 -9.19 13.07 21.43
CA GLY A 261 -9.91 13.44 22.65
C GLY A 261 -11.10 12.50 22.95
N ALA A 262 -11.43 12.38 24.24
CA ALA A 262 -12.52 11.52 24.70
C ALA A 262 -13.93 12.01 24.26
N GLY A 263 -14.09 13.31 23.92
CA GLY A 263 -15.35 13.89 23.46
C GLY A 263 -15.74 13.56 22.02
N VAL A 264 -14.86 12.90 21.25
CA VAL A 264 -15.11 12.55 19.86
C VAL A 264 -16.14 11.42 19.78
N GLN A 265 -17.22 11.65 19.03
CA GLN A 265 -18.25 10.66 18.78
C GLN A 265 -17.83 9.64 17.72
N ARG A 266 -17.91 8.34 18.04
CA ARG A 266 -17.51 7.26 17.13
C ARG A 266 -18.70 6.72 16.34
N ARG A 267 -18.43 6.30 15.09
CA ARG A 267 -19.42 5.69 14.19
C ARG A 267 -18.86 4.41 13.59
N ASP A 268 -19.73 3.42 13.36
CA ASP A 268 -19.34 2.07 12.94
C ASP A 268 -19.09 1.95 11.44
N SER A 269 -19.57 2.91 10.63
CA SER A 269 -19.38 2.90 9.17
C SER A 269 -19.14 4.32 8.64
N ASP A 270 -18.53 4.41 7.44
CA ASP A 270 -18.28 5.70 6.78
C ASP A 270 -19.61 6.37 6.43
N SER A 271 -20.61 5.60 6.01
CA SER A 271 -21.96 6.10 5.72
C SER A 271 -22.63 6.65 6.98
N ALA A 272 -22.54 5.96 8.13
CA ALA A 272 -23.11 6.44 9.38
C ALA A 272 -22.38 7.69 9.90
N LEU A 273 -21.06 7.80 9.66
CA LEU A 273 -20.27 8.98 10.00
C LEU A 273 -20.71 10.17 9.14
N GLU A 274 -20.73 10.00 7.81
CA GLU A 274 -21.14 11.06 6.89
C GLU A 274 -22.56 11.54 7.18
N GLN A 275 -23.50 10.61 7.39
CA GLN A 275 -24.89 10.94 7.70
C GLN A 275 -25.01 11.71 9.03
N ALA A 276 -24.21 11.37 10.05
CA ALA A 276 -24.18 12.10 11.32
C ALA A 276 -23.73 13.55 11.11
N VAL A 277 -22.68 13.77 10.29
CA VAL A 277 -22.18 15.12 9.97
C VAL A 277 -23.17 15.91 9.12
N VAL A 278 -23.80 15.29 8.11
CA VAL A 278 -24.80 15.96 7.26
C VAL A 278 -26.00 16.46 8.06
N ASN A 279 -26.41 15.72 9.09
CA ASN A 279 -27.56 16.06 9.93
C ASN A 279 -27.22 16.98 11.12
N ASP A 280 -25.96 17.29 11.34
CA ASP A 280 -25.50 18.16 12.43
C ASP A 280 -24.86 19.45 11.87
N PRO A 281 -25.55 20.60 11.92
CA PRO A 281 -25.01 21.87 11.39
C PRO A 281 -23.67 22.29 12.02
N PHE A 282 -23.37 21.79 13.21
CA PHE A 282 -22.16 22.08 13.97
C PHE A 282 -21.20 20.87 14.01
N GLY A 283 -21.50 19.84 13.22
CA GLY A 283 -20.71 18.65 13.11
C GLY A 283 -19.49 18.83 12.20
N ILE A 284 -18.39 18.20 12.57
CA ILE A 284 -17.20 18.01 11.73
C ILE A 284 -16.74 16.55 11.82
N GLY A 285 -16.32 15.98 10.72
CA GLY A 285 -15.84 14.60 10.69
C GLY A 285 -14.69 14.38 9.73
N LEU A 286 -14.09 13.18 9.77
CA LEU A 286 -13.16 12.69 8.76
C LEU A 286 -13.75 11.46 8.10
N VAL A 287 -13.82 11.46 6.78
CA VAL A 287 -14.31 10.35 5.96
C VAL A 287 -13.29 9.99 4.89
N ALA A 288 -13.32 8.76 4.38
CA ALA A 288 -12.54 8.39 3.20
C ALA A 288 -13.08 9.12 1.95
N GLN A 289 -12.21 9.63 1.09
CA GLN A 289 -12.60 10.29 -0.17
C GLN A 289 -13.49 9.37 -1.02
N SER A 290 -13.17 8.09 -1.09
CA SER A 290 -13.96 7.07 -1.81
C SER A 290 -15.37 6.90 -1.28
N ALA A 291 -15.61 7.22 -0.01
CA ALA A 291 -16.90 7.10 0.67
C ALA A 291 -17.71 8.40 0.69
N LEU A 292 -17.13 9.54 0.34
CA LEU A 292 -17.77 10.85 0.33
C LEU A 292 -18.95 10.90 -0.67
N ARG A 293 -20.13 11.36 -0.22
CA ARG A 293 -21.36 11.44 -1.03
C ARG A 293 -22.05 12.80 -0.94
N GLN A 294 -22.50 13.20 0.25
CA GLN A 294 -23.40 14.34 0.47
C GLN A 294 -22.79 15.45 1.33
N ALA A 295 -21.88 15.12 2.24
CA ALA A 295 -21.24 16.09 3.10
C ALA A 295 -20.35 17.04 2.30
N LYS A 296 -20.17 18.26 2.80
CA LYS A 296 -19.29 19.25 2.21
C LYS A 296 -17.85 18.99 2.64
N PRO A 297 -16.92 18.71 1.68
CA PRO A 297 -15.51 18.57 1.99
C PRO A 297 -14.87 19.92 2.25
N LEU A 298 -13.95 19.98 3.20
CA LEU A 298 -13.10 21.13 3.47
C LEU A 298 -11.73 20.93 2.80
N ALA A 299 -11.18 22.01 2.25
CA ALA A 299 -9.79 22.04 1.86
C ALA A 299 -8.89 22.12 3.10
N LEU A 300 -7.71 21.51 3.04
CA LEU A 300 -6.66 21.75 4.04
C LEU A 300 -5.92 23.04 3.68
N MET A 301 -5.62 23.88 4.66
CA MET A 301 -4.91 25.14 4.45
C MET A 301 -3.78 25.30 5.48
N GLY A 302 -2.78 26.11 5.14
CA GLY A 302 -1.75 26.57 6.06
C GLY A 302 -1.83 28.09 6.24
N ALA A 303 -1.05 28.64 7.17
CA ALA A 303 -1.04 30.07 7.49
C ALA A 303 -0.61 30.95 6.30
N CYS A 304 0.16 30.41 5.36
CA CYS A 304 0.56 31.12 4.13
C CYS A 304 -0.56 31.21 3.06
N GLY A 305 -1.76 30.63 3.33
CA GLY A 305 -2.93 30.70 2.48
C GLY A 305 -3.01 29.63 1.39
N PHE A 306 -2.05 28.70 1.30
CA PHE A 306 -2.14 27.58 0.36
C PHE A 306 -3.25 26.63 0.78
N GLN A 307 -4.08 26.26 -0.20
CA GLN A 307 -5.19 25.33 0.00
C GLN A 307 -4.99 24.06 -0.84
N LEU A 308 -5.17 22.92 -0.20
CA LEU A 308 -5.05 21.60 -0.79
C LEU A 308 -6.37 20.84 -0.63
N SER A 309 -7.05 20.59 -1.72
CA SER A 309 -8.25 19.76 -1.74
C SER A 309 -7.86 18.29 -1.96
N ALA A 310 -8.62 17.37 -1.40
CA ALA A 310 -8.52 15.93 -1.65
C ALA A 310 -9.05 15.59 -3.06
N ALA A 311 -8.51 16.21 -4.10
CA ALA A 311 -8.84 15.89 -5.48
C ALA A 311 -8.01 14.68 -5.94
N ARG A 312 -8.53 13.90 -6.91
CA ARG A 312 -7.83 12.71 -7.43
C ARG A 312 -6.35 12.99 -7.79
N ARG A 313 -6.06 14.15 -8.38
CA ARG A 313 -4.69 14.53 -8.77
C ARG A 313 -3.80 14.78 -7.55
N SER A 314 -4.26 15.56 -6.58
CA SER A 314 -3.49 15.89 -5.37
C SER A 314 -3.26 14.67 -4.46
N VAL A 315 -4.22 13.74 -4.44
CA VAL A 315 -4.04 12.44 -3.78
C VAL A 315 -3.05 11.57 -4.55
N LYS A 316 -3.15 11.52 -5.89
CA LYS A 316 -2.25 10.72 -6.73
C LYS A 316 -0.79 11.17 -6.67
N THR A 317 -0.57 12.48 -6.56
CA THR A 317 0.77 13.07 -6.37
C THR A 317 1.21 13.06 -4.92
N GLU A 318 0.34 12.64 -4.00
CA GLU A 318 0.54 12.73 -2.54
C GLU A 318 0.80 14.17 -2.06
N ASP A 319 0.41 15.17 -2.84
CA ASP A 319 0.49 16.58 -2.44
C ASP A 319 -0.54 16.89 -1.35
N TYR A 320 -1.60 16.07 -1.23
CA TYR A 320 -2.57 16.15 -0.14
C TYR A 320 -2.04 15.44 1.11
N PRO A 321 -1.88 16.13 2.25
CA PRO A 321 -1.15 15.60 3.41
C PRO A 321 -1.78 14.37 4.07
N LEU A 322 -3.10 14.20 3.93
CA LEU A 322 -3.84 13.09 4.54
C LEU A 322 -4.16 11.99 3.52
N THR A 323 -3.27 11.77 2.55
CA THR A 323 -3.35 10.66 1.61
C THR A 323 -3.11 9.33 2.33
N THR A 324 -3.94 8.33 2.03
CA THR A 324 -3.90 6.99 2.63
C THR A 324 -3.57 5.94 1.57
N PRO A 325 -2.33 5.47 1.46
CA PRO A 325 -2.00 4.36 0.59
C PRO A 325 -2.64 3.05 1.07
N MET A 326 -3.06 2.22 0.11
CA MET A 326 -3.65 0.90 0.33
C MET A 326 -2.63 -0.17 -0.04
N PHE A 327 -2.12 -0.87 0.97
CA PHE A 327 -1.04 -1.83 0.82
C PHE A 327 -1.55 -3.27 0.77
N LEU A 328 -0.86 -4.08 -0.03
CA LEU A 328 -0.84 -5.53 0.10
C LEU A 328 0.53 -5.99 0.55
N TYR A 329 0.60 -6.73 1.65
CA TYR A 329 1.82 -7.35 2.14
C TYR A 329 1.81 -8.84 1.83
N VAL A 330 2.86 -9.31 1.15
CA VAL A 330 2.99 -10.67 0.66
C VAL A 330 4.25 -11.31 1.26
N PRO A 331 4.13 -12.36 2.06
CA PRO A 331 5.26 -13.02 2.70
C PRO A 331 6.22 -13.69 1.69
N ALA A 332 7.40 -14.09 2.17
CA ALA A 332 8.43 -14.73 1.37
C ALA A 332 8.13 -16.20 1.04
N ARG A 333 6.87 -16.62 1.13
CA ARG A 333 6.43 -17.94 0.72
C ARG A 333 5.83 -17.94 -0.68
N ARG A 334 5.90 -19.07 -1.36
CA ARG A 334 5.30 -19.23 -2.69
C ARG A 334 3.78 -19.35 -2.54
N LEU A 335 3.07 -18.47 -3.21
CA LEU A 335 1.61 -18.51 -3.30
C LEU A 335 1.18 -19.41 -4.47
N PRO A 336 -0.05 -19.97 -4.44
CA PRO A 336 -0.65 -20.70 -5.56
C PRO A 336 -0.59 -19.89 -6.86
N LYS A 337 -0.50 -20.58 -8.01
CA LYS A 337 -0.43 -19.95 -9.34
C LYS A 337 -1.49 -18.88 -9.56
N VAL A 338 -2.76 -19.20 -9.28
CA VAL A 338 -3.88 -18.26 -9.47
C VAL A 338 -3.72 -17.00 -8.62
N ALA A 339 -3.12 -17.10 -7.43
CA ALA A 339 -2.83 -15.95 -6.59
C ALA A 339 -1.71 -15.08 -7.18
N ARG A 340 -0.65 -15.70 -7.71
CA ARG A 340 0.43 -14.99 -8.40
C ARG A 340 -0.08 -14.28 -9.66
N ASP A 341 -0.92 -14.94 -10.43
CA ASP A 341 -1.57 -14.38 -11.63
C ASP A 341 -2.47 -13.20 -11.25
N PHE A 342 -3.23 -13.32 -10.15
CA PHE A 342 -4.04 -12.23 -9.61
C PHE A 342 -3.16 -11.04 -9.17
N LEU A 343 -2.09 -11.29 -8.42
CA LEU A 343 -1.16 -10.23 -8.01
C LEU A 343 -0.47 -9.54 -9.21
N THR A 344 -0.21 -10.28 -10.29
CA THR A 344 0.30 -9.73 -11.54
C THR A 344 -0.77 -8.88 -12.25
N TYR A 345 -2.01 -9.37 -12.28
CA TYR A 345 -3.15 -8.64 -12.83
C TYR A 345 -3.36 -7.27 -12.16
N LEU A 346 -3.17 -7.17 -10.83
CA LEU A 346 -3.37 -5.92 -10.09
C LEU A 346 -2.53 -4.73 -10.62
N ARG A 347 -1.41 -4.99 -11.29
CA ARG A 347 -0.56 -3.97 -11.93
C ARG A 347 -1.00 -3.60 -13.35
N SER A 348 -1.93 -4.33 -13.93
CA SER A 348 -2.34 -4.13 -15.33
C SER A 348 -3.23 -2.90 -15.52
N ALA A 349 -3.21 -2.30 -16.71
CA ALA A 349 -4.07 -1.17 -17.04
C ALA A 349 -5.59 -1.44 -16.82
N PRO A 350 -6.14 -2.64 -17.11
CA PRO A 350 -7.52 -2.96 -16.74
C PRO A 350 -7.79 -2.91 -15.23
N ALA A 351 -6.86 -3.38 -14.40
CA ALA A 351 -7.02 -3.30 -12.94
C ALA A 351 -7.05 -1.85 -12.45
N GLN A 352 -6.18 -0.99 -13.00
CA GLN A 352 -6.16 0.44 -12.66
C GLN A 352 -7.49 1.14 -13.03
N LEU A 353 -8.12 0.75 -14.13
CA LEU A 353 -9.45 1.25 -14.49
C LEU A 353 -10.52 0.78 -13.48
N VAL A 354 -10.45 -0.47 -13.00
CA VAL A 354 -11.36 -0.99 -11.96
C VAL A 354 -11.19 -0.23 -10.66
N ILE A 355 -9.96 0.03 -10.21
CA ILE A 355 -9.67 0.83 -9.02
C ILE A 355 -10.37 2.19 -9.10
N ARG A 356 -10.23 2.87 -10.25
CA ARG A 356 -10.84 4.17 -10.51
C ARG A 356 -12.38 4.12 -10.47
N ARG A 357 -12.97 3.07 -11.06
CA ARG A 357 -14.43 2.87 -11.06
C ARG A 357 -14.98 2.50 -9.68
N ALA A 358 -14.17 1.86 -8.86
CA ALA A 358 -14.51 1.55 -7.46
C ALA A 358 -14.45 2.78 -6.53
N GLY A 359 -14.04 3.95 -7.06
CA GLY A 359 -13.99 5.22 -6.32
C GLY A 359 -12.64 5.55 -5.70
N PHE A 360 -11.63 4.72 -5.91
CA PHE A 360 -10.27 4.92 -5.40
C PHE A 360 -9.35 5.59 -6.42
N VAL A 361 -8.21 6.07 -5.97
CA VAL A 361 -7.20 6.69 -6.83
C VAL A 361 -6.22 5.61 -7.31
N ASP A 362 -6.16 5.45 -8.62
CA ASP A 362 -5.28 4.48 -9.28
C ASP A 362 -3.83 4.96 -9.34
N GLN A 363 -2.90 4.05 -9.64
CA GLN A 363 -1.47 4.29 -9.66
C GLN A 363 -0.89 4.58 -11.07
N THR A 364 -1.72 4.65 -12.13
CA THR A 364 -1.22 4.92 -13.49
C THR A 364 -0.62 6.33 -13.56
N PRO A 365 0.63 6.53 -13.96
CA PRO A 365 1.22 7.86 -14.12
C PRO A 365 0.41 8.71 -15.11
N GLU A 366 0.22 9.99 -14.78
CA GLU A 366 -0.43 10.99 -15.63
C GLU A 366 0.49 12.19 -15.79
N GLU A 367 0.45 12.83 -16.95
CA GLU A 367 1.21 14.04 -17.23
C GLU A 367 0.38 15.28 -16.89
N ILE A 368 0.94 16.17 -16.10
CA ILE A 368 0.32 17.43 -15.68
C ILE A 368 1.03 18.57 -16.43
N PRO A 369 0.37 19.22 -17.39
CA PRO A 369 0.98 20.31 -18.14
C PRO A 369 1.23 21.52 -17.23
N ILE A 370 2.22 22.36 -17.59
CA ILE A 370 2.64 23.51 -16.80
C ILE A 370 1.50 24.51 -16.55
N ASN A 371 0.60 24.70 -17.50
CA ASN A 371 -0.54 25.60 -17.36
C ASN A 371 -1.53 25.13 -16.28
N ALA A 372 -1.60 23.85 -15.98
CA ALA A 372 -2.42 23.30 -14.90
C ALA A 372 -1.76 23.48 -13.51
N GLN A 373 -0.58 24.07 -13.45
CA GLN A 373 0.19 24.33 -12.22
C GLN A 373 0.28 25.82 -11.88
N GLY A 374 -0.51 26.67 -12.53
CA GLY A 374 -0.44 28.12 -12.39
C GLY A 374 -0.63 28.61 -10.94
N GLN A 375 -1.56 28.03 -10.18
CA GLN A 375 -1.73 28.34 -8.76
C GLN A 375 -0.48 28.04 -7.95
N ARG A 376 0.19 26.95 -8.22
CA ARG A 376 1.42 26.53 -7.55
C ARG A 376 2.58 27.48 -7.85
N LEU A 377 2.71 27.93 -9.12
CA LEU A 377 3.71 28.92 -9.52
C LEU A 377 3.41 30.29 -8.92
N ALA A 378 2.13 30.71 -8.87
CA ALA A 378 1.73 31.94 -8.19
C ALA A 378 2.08 31.89 -6.70
N ASN A 379 1.85 30.77 -6.03
CA ASN A 379 2.23 30.56 -4.63
C ASN A 379 3.76 30.67 -4.43
N ALA A 380 4.56 30.11 -5.34
CA ALA A 380 6.02 30.23 -5.29
C ALA A 380 6.48 31.69 -5.37
N ILE A 381 5.84 32.50 -6.23
CA ILE A 381 6.15 33.93 -6.35
C ILE A 381 5.76 34.69 -5.07
N VAL A 382 4.60 34.39 -4.48
CA VAL A 382 4.13 35.03 -3.24
C VAL A 382 5.02 34.69 -2.05
N GLN A 383 5.57 33.48 -2.00
CA GLN A 383 6.47 33.04 -0.93
C GLN A 383 7.96 33.36 -1.18
N ALA A 384 8.28 33.91 -2.36
CA ALA A 384 9.64 34.32 -2.67
C ALA A 384 10.16 35.36 -1.64
N GLY A 385 11.42 35.22 -1.27
CA GLY A 385 12.07 36.06 -0.27
C GLY A 385 13.58 36.14 -0.50
N PRO A 386 14.36 36.58 0.51
CA PRO A 386 15.80 36.67 0.39
C PRO A 386 16.53 35.35 0.08
N GLU A 387 15.95 34.25 0.52
CA GLU A 387 16.53 32.92 0.31
C GLU A 387 16.20 32.35 -1.09
N VAL A 388 15.06 32.73 -1.67
CA VAL A 388 14.65 32.35 -3.03
C VAL A 388 14.40 33.62 -3.84
N ASP A 389 15.39 34.05 -4.60
CA ASP A 389 15.35 35.28 -5.38
C ASP A 389 14.65 35.07 -6.75
N LEU A 390 14.46 36.18 -7.47
CA LEU A 390 13.85 36.16 -8.80
C LEU A 390 14.69 35.33 -9.80
N GLY A 391 16.03 35.34 -9.67
CA GLY A 391 16.91 34.58 -10.55
C GLY A 391 16.68 33.08 -10.44
N GLU A 392 16.50 32.56 -9.19
CA GLU A 392 16.21 31.14 -8.96
C GLU A 392 14.82 30.78 -9.49
N LEU A 393 13.80 31.61 -9.31
CA LEU A 393 12.47 31.38 -9.88
C LEU A 393 12.51 31.40 -11.42
N GLN A 394 13.28 32.30 -12.04
CA GLN A 394 13.45 32.33 -13.50
C GLN A 394 14.19 31.09 -14.01
N ARG A 395 15.25 30.63 -13.30
CA ARG A 395 15.95 29.37 -13.60
C ARG A 395 15.00 28.18 -13.53
N MET A 396 14.20 28.09 -12.48
CA MET A 396 13.22 27.04 -12.30
C MET A 396 12.20 27.01 -13.45
N LEU A 397 11.65 28.15 -13.82
CA LEU A 397 10.69 28.25 -14.93
C LEU A 397 11.34 27.95 -16.29
N ALA A 398 12.59 28.31 -16.50
CA ALA A 398 13.32 27.98 -17.73
C ALA A 398 13.50 26.45 -17.88
N VAL A 399 13.74 25.75 -16.78
CA VAL A 399 13.88 24.28 -16.77
C VAL A 399 12.50 23.58 -16.87
N LEU A 400 11.55 23.94 -16.02
CA LEU A 400 10.28 23.23 -15.88
C LEU A 400 9.23 23.62 -16.93
N GLY A 401 9.31 24.84 -17.48
CA GLY A 401 8.34 25.38 -18.42
C GLY A 401 8.07 24.51 -19.67
N PRO A 402 9.09 23.94 -20.32
CA PRO A 402 8.93 23.07 -21.47
C PRO A 402 8.52 21.62 -21.11
N LEU A 403 8.41 21.28 -19.81
CA LEU A 403 8.16 19.92 -19.32
C LEU A 403 6.73 19.76 -18.78
N GLN A 404 6.32 18.53 -18.62
CA GLN A 404 5.11 18.14 -17.92
C GLN A 404 5.45 17.37 -16.65
N ARG A 405 4.83 17.68 -15.52
CA ARG A 405 5.02 16.94 -14.28
C ARG A 405 4.29 15.61 -14.35
N LEU A 406 4.97 14.50 -14.05
CA LEU A 406 4.28 13.24 -13.80
C LEU A 406 3.58 13.27 -12.43
N THR A 407 2.51 12.51 -12.30
CA THR A 407 1.86 12.31 -10.99
C THR A 407 2.68 11.44 -10.06
N THR A 408 3.76 10.83 -10.54
CA THR A 408 4.72 10.06 -9.75
C THR A 408 5.58 11.01 -8.93
N THR A 409 5.51 10.90 -7.61
CA THR A 409 6.28 11.70 -6.65
C THR A 409 6.98 10.77 -5.68
N PHE A 410 8.14 11.17 -5.18
CA PHE A 410 8.93 10.39 -4.23
C PHE A 410 9.13 11.18 -2.94
N ARG A 411 8.93 10.50 -1.82
CA ARG A 411 9.08 11.05 -0.47
C ARG A 411 10.03 10.19 0.34
N PHE A 412 10.51 10.75 1.43
CA PHE A 412 11.50 10.11 2.28
C PHE A 412 10.94 10.00 3.70
N GLY A 413 11.28 8.92 4.37
CA GLY A 413 10.97 8.77 5.79
C GLY A 413 11.52 9.95 6.62
N ALA A 414 10.85 10.32 7.68
CA ALA A 414 11.25 11.45 8.53
C ALA A 414 12.70 11.30 8.99
N GLY A 415 13.54 12.32 8.71
CA GLY A 415 14.97 12.32 9.06
C GLY A 415 15.81 11.25 8.33
N SER A 416 15.32 10.67 7.24
CA SER A 416 15.94 9.56 6.52
C SER A 416 16.16 9.89 5.05
N ALA A 417 17.18 9.27 4.44
CA ALA A 417 17.37 9.19 3.00
C ALA A 417 16.64 7.99 2.36
N ARG A 418 15.98 7.15 3.18
CA ARG A 418 15.24 6.00 2.68
C ARG A 418 13.87 6.43 2.18
N LEU A 419 13.52 5.96 0.99
CA LEU A 419 12.18 6.13 0.42
C LEU A 419 11.13 5.46 1.32
N ASP A 420 9.97 6.08 1.45
CA ASP A 420 8.80 5.45 2.06
C ASP A 420 8.26 4.30 1.17
N ALA A 421 7.31 3.53 1.68
CA ALA A 421 6.81 2.37 0.96
C ALA A 421 6.05 2.74 -0.33
N GLN A 422 5.35 3.86 -0.35
CA GLN A 422 4.69 4.37 -1.56
C GLN A 422 5.75 4.75 -2.62
N SER A 423 6.78 5.48 -2.23
CA SER A 423 7.86 5.88 -3.13
C SER A 423 8.64 4.68 -3.65
N SER A 424 8.86 3.65 -2.81
CA SER A 424 9.45 2.38 -3.25
C SER A 424 8.57 1.66 -4.28
N SER A 425 7.24 1.72 -4.14
CA SER A 425 6.29 1.24 -5.14
C SER A 425 6.36 2.07 -6.43
N ASN A 426 6.49 3.40 -6.32
CA ASN A 426 6.62 4.32 -7.45
C ASN A 426 7.92 4.07 -8.23
N VAL A 427 9.03 3.72 -7.56
CA VAL A 427 10.28 3.28 -8.22
C VAL A 427 10.01 2.07 -9.12
N GLN A 428 9.36 1.04 -8.58
CA GLN A 428 9.05 -0.17 -9.33
C GLN A 428 8.11 0.08 -10.52
N GLN A 429 7.14 0.97 -10.36
CA GLN A 429 6.20 1.32 -11.42
C GLN A 429 6.90 2.12 -12.54
N LEU A 430 7.75 3.08 -12.17
CA LEU A 430 8.49 3.86 -13.16
C LEU A 430 9.50 2.97 -13.89
N ALA A 431 10.21 2.08 -13.18
CA ALA A 431 11.11 1.11 -13.77
C ALA A 431 10.40 0.20 -14.80
N GLN A 432 9.23 -0.34 -14.45
CA GLN A 432 8.41 -1.14 -15.38
C GLN A 432 7.95 -0.33 -16.60
N ALA A 433 7.65 0.96 -16.44
CA ALA A 433 7.29 1.83 -17.55
C ALA A 433 8.49 2.09 -18.49
N LEU A 434 9.70 2.22 -17.94
CA LEU A 434 10.95 2.32 -18.70
C LEU A 434 11.23 1.03 -19.47
N GLU A 435 11.12 -0.13 -18.82
CA GLU A 435 11.27 -1.45 -19.44
C GLU A 435 10.25 -1.71 -20.56
N GLY A 436 9.03 -1.19 -20.38
CA GLY A 436 7.97 -1.24 -21.38
C GLY A 436 8.11 -0.25 -22.54
N GLY A 437 9.16 0.60 -22.53
CA GLY A 437 9.42 1.59 -23.59
C GLY A 437 8.48 2.80 -23.58
N PHE A 438 7.71 3.05 -22.51
CA PHE A 438 6.76 4.16 -22.44
C PHE A 438 7.42 5.54 -22.51
N TYR A 439 8.70 5.62 -22.17
CA TYR A 439 9.48 6.85 -22.17
C TYR A 439 10.64 6.82 -23.18
N ASP A 440 10.61 5.92 -24.16
CA ASP A 440 11.59 5.89 -25.26
C ASP A 440 11.59 7.23 -26.01
N ALA A 441 12.78 7.72 -26.33
CA ALA A 441 13.03 9.02 -26.97
C ALA A 441 12.48 10.24 -26.19
N ARG A 442 12.28 10.10 -24.88
CA ARG A 442 11.82 11.19 -24.01
C ARG A 442 12.90 11.59 -22.99
N LEU A 443 12.83 12.85 -22.57
CA LEU A 443 13.64 13.37 -21.47
C LEU A 443 12.84 13.23 -20.16
N LEU A 444 13.42 12.58 -19.15
CA LEU A 444 12.94 12.58 -17.78
C LEU A 444 13.87 13.40 -16.89
N VAL A 445 13.32 14.33 -16.13
CA VAL A 445 14.08 15.16 -15.17
C VAL A 445 13.55 14.86 -13.77
N PHE A 446 14.44 14.37 -12.90
CA PHE A 446 14.17 14.18 -11.48
C PHE A 446 14.49 15.47 -10.73
N VAL A 447 13.49 16.09 -10.14
CA VAL A 447 13.60 17.44 -9.57
C VAL A 447 13.37 17.39 -8.08
N GLY A 448 14.43 17.74 -7.31
CA GLY A 448 14.38 17.76 -5.86
C GLY A 448 13.84 19.06 -5.29
N PHE A 449 12.99 18.94 -4.26
CA PHE A 449 12.47 20.04 -3.45
C PHE A 449 12.66 19.75 -1.96
N SER A 450 12.77 20.81 -1.16
CA SER A 450 12.86 20.77 0.30
C SER A 450 11.75 21.59 0.95
N ASP A 451 11.64 21.51 2.26
CA ASP A 451 11.02 22.55 3.09
C ASP A 451 11.95 23.73 3.24
N GLY A 452 11.47 24.82 3.83
CA GLY A 452 12.21 26.06 4.08
C GLY A 452 12.93 26.10 5.43
N ASP A 453 13.19 24.94 6.06
CA ASP A 453 13.95 24.89 7.31
C ASP A 453 15.46 24.87 7.01
N GLY A 454 16.18 25.91 7.48
CA GLY A 454 17.61 26.09 7.23
C GLY A 454 17.95 26.92 5.98
N PRO A 455 19.25 27.09 5.66
CA PRO A 455 19.71 27.92 4.54
C PRO A 455 19.30 27.32 3.17
N ALA A 456 18.80 28.14 2.25
CA ALA A 456 18.35 27.73 0.92
C ALA A 456 19.41 26.97 0.11
N ARG A 457 20.69 27.35 0.23
CA ARG A 457 21.80 26.62 -0.41
C ARG A 457 21.89 25.18 0.06
N THR A 458 21.84 24.94 1.38
CA THR A 458 21.88 23.60 1.97
C THR A 458 20.64 22.80 1.58
N ASN A 459 19.47 23.45 1.60
CA ASN A 459 18.20 22.86 1.18
C ASN A 459 18.25 22.38 -0.27
N ARG A 460 18.86 23.16 -1.16
CA ARG A 460 19.05 22.78 -2.57
C ARG A 460 20.04 21.61 -2.73
N GLU A 461 21.15 21.60 -1.98
CA GLU A 461 22.12 20.49 -2.00
C GLU A 461 21.48 19.18 -1.53
N ILE A 462 20.70 19.19 -0.43
CA ILE A 462 19.96 18.03 0.07
C ILE A 462 18.91 17.56 -0.95
N ALA A 463 18.18 18.51 -1.54
CA ALA A 463 17.18 18.21 -2.56
C ALA A 463 17.80 17.56 -3.81
N LEU A 464 18.99 18.01 -4.23
CA LEU A 464 19.74 17.42 -5.34
C LEU A 464 20.17 15.98 -5.03
N GLN A 465 20.75 15.74 -3.85
CA GLN A 465 21.15 14.40 -3.41
C GLN A 465 19.95 13.43 -3.37
N ARG A 466 18.77 13.89 -2.93
CA ARG A 466 17.55 13.10 -2.95
C ARG A 466 17.10 12.76 -4.37
N ALA A 467 17.16 13.74 -5.29
CA ALA A 467 16.80 13.51 -6.69
C ALA A 467 17.76 12.52 -7.38
N GLU A 468 19.06 12.60 -7.09
CA GLU A 468 20.08 11.64 -7.56
C GLU A 468 19.80 10.21 -7.01
N ALA A 469 19.48 10.11 -5.71
CA ALA A 469 19.16 8.83 -5.07
C ALA A 469 17.91 8.17 -5.71
N VAL A 470 16.86 8.96 -5.99
CA VAL A 470 15.67 8.46 -6.69
C VAL A 470 16.00 7.98 -8.09
N ARG A 471 16.71 8.80 -8.89
CA ARG A 471 17.13 8.39 -10.23
C ARG A 471 17.92 7.08 -10.19
N SER A 472 18.89 6.97 -9.28
CA SER A 472 19.71 5.76 -9.13
C SER A 472 18.86 4.55 -8.75
N ALA A 473 17.90 4.68 -7.82
CA ALA A 473 16.99 3.60 -7.45
C ALA A 473 16.10 3.15 -8.62
N VAL A 474 15.64 4.08 -9.46
CA VAL A 474 14.85 3.75 -10.65
C VAL A 474 15.71 3.01 -11.70
N LEU A 475 16.95 3.46 -11.92
CA LEU A 475 17.89 2.80 -12.83
C LEU A 475 18.26 1.39 -12.36
N GLU A 476 18.49 1.21 -11.06
CA GLU A 476 18.77 -0.09 -10.47
C GLU A 476 17.58 -1.06 -10.59
N ALA A 477 16.36 -0.54 -10.46
CA ALA A 477 15.14 -1.34 -10.58
C ALA A 477 14.74 -1.67 -12.04
N ALA A 478 15.22 -0.90 -13.02
CA ALA A 478 14.89 -1.05 -14.44
C ALA A 478 15.93 -1.94 -15.17
N GLU A 479 16.07 -3.18 -14.70
CA GLU A 479 17.13 -4.12 -15.13
C GLU A 479 17.14 -4.42 -16.64
N THR A 480 15.97 -4.42 -17.27
CA THR A 480 15.80 -4.78 -18.69
C THR A 480 15.54 -3.59 -19.61
N ALA A 481 15.52 -2.37 -19.08
CA ALA A 481 15.28 -1.16 -19.86
C ALA A 481 16.46 -0.85 -20.79
N ASN A 482 16.14 -0.43 -22.02
CA ASN A 482 17.16 0.08 -22.95
C ASN A 482 17.44 1.57 -22.63
N LEU A 483 18.41 1.80 -21.74
CA LEU A 483 18.77 3.12 -21.26
C LEU A 483 19.35 4.06 -22.34
N ASP A 484 19.84 3.52 -23.47
CA ASP A 484 20.33 4.34 -24.60
C ASP A 484 19.20 5.11 -25.31
N ARG A 485 17.95 4.73 -25.06
CA ARG A 485 16.76 5.38 -25.63
C ARG A 485 16.12 6.42 -24.73
N ILE A 486 16.63 6.60 -23.51
CA ILE A 486 15.99 7.41 -22.49
C ILE A 486 17.02 8.42 -21.97
N GLU A 487 16.68 9.70 -22.06
CA GLU A 487 17.51 10.74 -21.44
C GLU A 487 17.02 11.01 -20.01
N MET A 488 17.92 10.89 -19.01
CA MET A 488 17.61 11.14 -17.61
C MET A 488 18.51 12.20 -17.02
N GLN A 489 17.91 13.28 -16.54
CA GLN A 489 18.60 14.40 -15.89
C GLN A 489 18.14 14.54 -14.44
N VAL A 490 18.92 15.28 -13.64
CA VAL A 490 18.62 15.61 -12.26
C VAL A 490 18.79 17.12 -12.07
N ASP A 491 17.87 17.75 -11.36
CA ASP A 491 17.98 19.14 -10.92
C ASP A 491 17.36 19.30 -9.52
N ALA A 492 17.57 20.45 -8.89
CA ALA A 492 16.97 20.78 -7.61
C ALA A 492 16.76 22.29 -7.48
N PHE A 493 15.65 22.66 -6.86
CA PHE A 493 15.26 24.04 -6.58
C PHE A 493 15.05 24.31 -5.08
N GLY A 494 15.40 23.32 -4.21
CA GLY A 494 15.23 23.46 -2.77
C GLY A 494 13.80 23.87 -2.40
N GLU A 495 13.65 24.98 -1.72
CA GLU A 495 12.36 25.51 -1.25
C GLU A 495 11.61 26.40 -2.25
N ALA A 496 12.11 26.55 -3.50
CA ALA A 496 11.58 27.51 -4.47
C ALA A 496 10.15 27.24 -4.97
N LEU A 497 9.64 26.01 -4.82
CA LEU A 497 8.29 25.64 -5.27
C LEU A 497 7.53 24.90 -4.16
N PRO A 498 7.15 25.59 -3.08
CA PRO A 498 6.44 24.95 -1.97
C PRO A 498 5.08 24.43 -2.42
N MET A 499 4.69 23.28 -1.88
CA MET A 499 3.39 22.65 -2.10
C MET A 499 2.43 22.93 -0.98
N ALA A 500 2.94 23.10 0.23
CA ALA A 500 2.22 23.46 1.44
C ALA A 500 3.00 24.51 2.23
N CYS A 501 2.36 25.13 3.22
CA CYS A 501 3.05 26.04 4.14
C CYS A 501 3.98 25.26 5.07
N ASP A 502 5.14 25.80 5.37
CA ASP A 502 6.13 25.19 6.29
C ASP A 502 5.84 25.43 7.78
N ASP A 503 4.66 25.96 8.09
CA ASP A 503 4.17 26.26 9.43
C ASP A 503 3.79 25.01 10.25
N SER A 504 3.75 23.84 9.63
CA SER A 504 3.34 22.60 10.26
C SER A 504 4.24 21.42 9.84
N ALA A 505 4.25 20.36 10.65
CA ALA A 505 4.98 19.13 10.33
C ALA A 505 4.47 18.50 9.03
N TRP A 506 3.16 18.54 8.78
CA TRP A 506 2.54 18.01 7.55
C TRP A 506 2.98 18.80 6.31
N GLY A 507 3.00 20.14 6.38
CA GLY A 507 3.41 21.00 5.28
C GLY A 507 4.88 20.76 4.91
N ARG A 508 5.77 20.74 5.91
CA ARG A 508 7.18 20.42 5.69
C ARG A 508 7.38 19.03 5.06
N GLN A 509 6.60 18.03 5.51
CA GLN A 509 6.66 16.69 4.93
C GLN A 509 6.27 16.68 3.45
N VAL A 510 5.22 17.42 3.08
CA VAL A 510 4.75 17.53 1.69
C VAL A 510 5.77 18.26 0.82
N ASN A 511 6.49 19.24 1.37
CA ASN A 511 7.51 19.99 0.63
C ASN A 511 8.78 19.19 0.35
N ARG A 512 9.21 18.29 1.26
CA ARG A 512 10.37 17.39 1.07
C ARG A 512 10.03 16.26 0.09
N ARG A 513 10.26 16.49 -1.21
CA ARG A 513 9.88 15.57 -2.28
C ARG A 513 10.81 15.60 -3.47
N VAL A 514 10.74 14.55 -4.29
CA VAL A 514 11.29 14.54 -5.65
C VAL A 514 10.15 14.32 -6.63
N GLU A 515 10.06 15.16 -7.63
CA GLU A 515 9.10 15.09 -8.72
C GLU A 515 9.77 14.60 -10.01
N VAL A 516 9.03 13.89 -10.86
CA VAL A 516 9.50 13.54 -12.20
C VAL A 516 8.80 14.44 -13.22
N TRP A 517 9.58 15.04 -14.06
CA TRP A 517 9.12 15.89 -15.16
C TRP A 517 9.55 15.27 -16.49
N VAL A 518 8.72 15.40 -17.52
CA VAL A 518 8.91 14.68 -18.79
C VAL A 518 8.62 15.58 -19.99
N ARG A 519 9.37 15.36 -21.08
CA ARG A 519 9.14 15.99 -22.38
C ARG A 519 9.16 14.93 -23.48
#